data_626bd7afce70ee4f2c3abfa93466350f
#
_entry.id   626bd7afce70ee4f2c3abfa93466350f
#
_cell.length_a   1.000
_cell.length_b   1.000
_cell.length_c   1.000
_cell.angle_alpha   90.00
_cell.angle_beta   90.00
_cell.angle_gamma   90.00
#
_symmetry.space_group_name_H-M   'P 1'
#
loop_
_entity.id
_entity.type
_entity.pdbx_description
1 polymer ?
#
loop_
_entity_poly.entity_id
_entity_poly.type
_entity_poly.pdbx_seq_one_letter_code
_entity_poly.pdbx_strand_id
1 'polypeptide(L)'
;MSSLDIGLMVLGAFGFYKGFKNGILIELTTLLALILGFYGAQHLASYTARILHKQFHWNPENLYLIAMGLTFICIVIGVYLLGKALTKVVSMILLGGINKILGGFFGILKIGVIISVLIAYGQQYFNVLEMLPLAVFENSVAIAPLEDFGRFLVQEVFVSENLNTIKRLFSKG
;
A
#
# COMPACT_ATOMS: atom_id res chain seq x y z
N MET A 1 16.86 7.17 -19.69
CA MET A 1 15.59 7.30 -18.94
C MET A 1 14.57 6.45 -19.66
N SER A 2 14.04 5.49 -18.95
CA SER A 2 13.00 4.58 -19.47
C SER A 2 11.64 5.30 -19.51
N SER A 3 10.73 4.85 -20.37
CA SER A 3 9.32 5.29 -20.35
C SER A 3 8.67 5.12 -18.98
N LEU A 4 9.14 4.14 -18.20
CA LEU A 4 8.71 3.93 -16.81
C LEU A 4 9.17 5.06 -15.88
N ASP A 5 10.41 5.53 -16.01
CA ASP A 5 10.91 6.65 -15.20
C ASP A 5 10.06 7.90 -15.41
N ILE A 6 9.65 8.15 -16.67
CA ILE A 6 8.75 9.27 -17.01
C ILE A 6 7.38 9.08 -16.32
N GLY A 7 6.83 7.86 -16.40
CA GLY A 7 5.57 7.53 -15.71
C GLY A 7 5.66 7.72 -14.19
N LEU A 8 6.77 7.27 -13.58
CA LEU A 8 7.02 7.44 -12.14
C LEU A 8 7.18 8.92 -11.77
N MET A 9 7.86 9.72 -12.61
CA MET A 9 7.96 11.16 -12.40
C MET A 9 6.60 11.86 -12.45
N VAL A 10 5.74 11.49 -13.41
CA VAL A 10 4.38 12.03 -13.53
C VAL A 10 3.55 11.66 -12.28
N LEU A 11 3.63 10.41 -11.83
CA LEU A 11 2.96 9.97 -10.60
C LEU A 11 3.50 10.70 -9.37
N GLY A 12 4.82 10.88 -9.29
CA GLY A 12 5.47 11.65 -8.22
C GLY A 12 5.01 13.12 -8.21
N ALA A 13 4.96 13.76 -9.38
CA ALA A 13 4.47 15.13 -9.53
C ALA A 13 2.99 15.25 -9.13
N PHE A 14 2.17 14.26 -9.50
CA PHE A 14 0.78 14.19 -9.05
C PHE A 14 0.68 14.01 -7.53
N GLY A 15 1.53 13.15 -6.95
CA GLY A 15 1.64 12.95 -5.50
C GLY A 15 2.01 14.25 -4.79
N PHE A 16 3.01 14.98 -5.32
CA PHE A 16 3.41 16.28 -4.81
C PHE A 16 2.28 17.30 -4.85
N TYR A 17 1.64 17.46 -6.00
CA TYR A 17 0.52 18.39 -6.16
C TYR A 17 -0.61 18.11 -5.18
N LYS A 18 -1.01 16.84 -5.09
CA LYS A 18 -2.09 16.42 -4.18
C LYS A 18 -1.70 16.60 -2.70
N GLY A 19 -0.47 16.24 -2.33
CA GLY A 19 0.06 16.43 -0.99
C GLY A 19 0.21 17.90 -0.60
N PHE A 20 0.67 18.74 -1.53
CA PHE A 20 0.74 20.20 -1.34
C PHE A 20 -0.64 20.81 -1.08
N LYS A 21 -1.67 20.31 -1.76
CA LYS A 21 -3.05 20.76 -1.55
C LYS A 21 -3.64 20.28 -0.23
N ASN A 22 -3.34 19.06 0.18
CA ASN A 22 -3.87 18.43 1.39
C ASN A 22 -3.16 18.88 2.67
N GLY A 23 -1.87 19.18 2.57
CA GLY A 23 -1.00 19.47 3.71
C GLY A 23 -0.47 18.23 4.43
N ILE A 24 0.57 18.46 5.28
CA ILE A 24 1.34 17.36 5.92
C ILE A 24 0.47 16.46 6.80
N LEU A 25 -0.48 16.98 7.55
CA LEU A 25 -1.30 16.18 8.48
C LEU A 25 -2.13 15.12 7.75
N ILE A 26 -2.76 15.49 6.63
CA ILE A 26 -3.55 14.54 5.84
C ILE A 26 -2.62 13.51 5.19
N GLU A 27 -1.47 13.93 4.70
CA GLU A 27 -0.51 13.01 4.07
C GLU A 27 0.09 12.04 5.08
N LEU A 28 0.47 12.48 6.28
CA LEU A 28 0.90 11.60 7.37
C LEU A 28 -0.19 10.61 7.76
N THR A 29 -1.44 11.09 7.89
CA THR A 29 -2.57 10.21 8.19
C THR A 29 -2.75 9.14 7.12
N THR A 30 -2.63 9.51 5.84
CA THR A 30 -2.76 8.54 4.74
C THR A 30 -1.59 7.54 4.70
N LEU A 31 -0.37 7.96 5.03
CA LEU A 31 0.78 7.05 5.18
C LEU A 31 0.57 6.07 6.34
N LEU A 32 0.15 6.56 7.50
CA LEU A 32 -0.19 5.71 8.64
C LEU A 32 -1.33 4.75 8.29
N ALA A 33 -2.35 5.22 7.56
CA ALA A 33 -3.45 4.37 7.11
C ALA A 33 -2.96 3.25 6.19
N LEU A 34 -2.01 3.51 5.29
CA LEU A 34 -1.41 2.50 4.44
C LEU A 34 -0.64 1.46 5.25
N ILE A 35 0.24 1.91 6.17
CA ILE A 35 1.03 1.01 7.03
C ILE A 35 0.11 0.14 7.89
N LEU A 36 -0.83 0.75 8.60
CA LEU A 36 -1.79 0.03 9.42
C LEU A 36 -2.72 -0.86 8.59
N GLY A 37 -3.08 -0.42 7.39
CA GLY A 37 -3.86 -1.20 6.44
C GLY A 37 -3.16 -2.48 6.02
N PHE A 38 -1.89 -2.40 5.63
CA PHE A 38 -1.09 -3.57 5.28
C PHE A 38 -0.88 -4.50 6.46
N TYR A 39 -0.43 -3.96 7.59
CA TYR A 39 -0.23 -4.75 8.80
C TYR A 39 -1.52 -5.43 9.26
N GLY A 40 -2.61 -4.68 9.33
CA GLY A 40 -3.91 -5.21 9.75
C GLY A 40 -4.50 -6.19 8.74
N ALA A 41 -4.31 -5.95 7.43
CA ALA A 41 -4.77 -6.88 6.42
C ALA A 41 -4.12 -8.26 6.57
N GLN A 42 -2.82 -8.33 6.80
CA GLN A 42 -2.12 -9.61 6.99
C GLN A 42 -2.61 -10.37 8.23
N HIS A 43 -2.86 -9.69 9.33
CA HIS A 43 -3.30 -10.33 10.57
C HIS A 43 -4.79 -10.68 10.57
N LEU A 44 -5.63 -9.87 9.94
CA LEU A 44 -7.08 -10.02 9.95
C LEU A 44 -7.66 -10.69 8.70
N ALA A 45 -6.88 -10.86 7.61
CA ALA A 45 -7.36 -11.47 6.37
C ALA A 45 -7.91 -12.88 6.58
N SER A 46 -7.31 -13.68 7.46
CA SER A 46 -7.79 -15.01 7.78
C SER A 46 -9.17 -15.01 8.45
N TYR A 47 -9.46 -13.98 9.25
CA TYR A 47 -10.77 -13.79 9.88
C TYR A 47 -11.82 -13.39 8.84
N THR A 48 -11.47 -12.42 7.98
CA THR A 48 -12.32 -11.97 6.86
C THR A 48 -12.58 -13.11 5.89
N ALA A 49 -11.55 -13.91 5.56
CA ALA A 49 -11.68 -15.08 4.67
C ALA A 49 -12.67 -16.11 5.23
N ARG A 50 -12.65 -16.37 6.54
CA ARG A 50 -13.61 -17.28 7.18
C ARG A 50 -15.06 -16.77 7.07
N ILE A 51 -15.27 -15.48 7.23
CA ILE A 51 -16.61 -14.88 7.07
C ILE A 51 -17.08 -15.01 5.63
N LEU A 52 -16.21 -14.69 4.66
CA LEU A 52 -16.55 -14.80 3.25
C LEU A 52 -16.78 -16.25 2.80
N HIS A 53 -15.98 -17.18 3.30
CA HIS A 53 -16.14 -18.60 2.97
C HIS A 53 -17.51 -19.15 3.42
N LYS A 54 -17.96 -18.78 4.60
CA LYS A 54 -19.31 -19.16 5.11
C LYS A 54 -20.44 -18.61 4.25
N GLN A 55 -20.22 -17.44 3.61
CA GLN A 55 -21.25 -16.75 2.84
C GLN A 55 -21.27 -17.19 1.36
N PHE A 56 -20.10 -17.39 0.75
CA PHE A 56 -19.94 -17.51 -0.71
C PHE A 56 -19.39 -18.85 -1.19
N HIS A 57 -18.94 -19.74 -0.32
CA HIS A 57 -18.39 -21.08 -0.63
C HIS A 57 -17.29 -21.06 -1.72
N TRP A 58 -16.50 -20.01 -1.80
CA TRP A 58 -15.45 -19.82 -2.79
C TRP A 58 -14.20 -20.64 -2.45
N ASN A 59 -13.36 -20.92 -3.49
CA ASN A 59 -12.10 -21.62 -3.34
C ASN A 59 -11.16 -20.91 -2.35
N PRO A 60 -10.57 -21.61 -1.36
CA PRO A 60 -9.78 -21.01 -0.30
C PRO A 60 -8.60 -20.15 -0.76
N GLU A 61 -7.91 -20.53 -1.87
CA GLU A 61 -6.71 -19.83 -2.34
C GLU A 61 -7.03 -18.43 -2.88
N ASN A 62 -8.06 -18.31 -3.73
CA ASN A 62 -8.49 -17.02 -4.28
C ASN A 62 -9.18 -16.15 -3.22
N LEU A 63 -9.85 -16.81 -2.25
CA LEU A 63 -10.58 -16.14 -1.19
C LEU A 63 -9.66 -15.37 -0.26
N TYR A 64 -8.44 -15.86 0.00
CA TYR A 64 -7.48 -15.18 0.86
C TYR A 64 -7.00 -13.85 0.29
N LEU A 65 -6.65 -13.79 -1.00
CA LEU A 65 -6.25 -12.55 -1.66
C LEU A 65 -7.38 -11.51 -1.65
N ILE A 66 -8.60 -11.94 -1.92
CA ILE A 66 -9.79 -11.08 -1.87
C ILE A 66 -10.04 -10.58 -0.44
N ALA A 67 -9.95 -11.46 0.55
CA ALA A 67 -10.13 -11.11 1.95
C ALA A 67 -9.05 -10.14 2.43
N MET A 68 -7.80 -10.33 2.03
CA MET A 68 -6.69 -9.44 2.33
C MET A 68 -6.93 -8.06 1.73
N GLY A 69 -7.29 -7.99 0.44
CA GLY A 69 -7.60 -6.72 -0.22
C GLY A 69 -8.79 -5.99 0.40
N LEU A 70 -9.87 -6.71 0.73
CA LEU A 70 -11.04 -6.14 1.38
C LEU A 70 -10.71 -5.60 2.78
N THR A 71 -9.98 -6.38 3.56
CA THR A 71 -9.55 -5.98 4.91
C THR A 71 -8.65 -4.75 4.85
N PHE A 72 -7.70 -4.72 3.91
CA PHE A 72 -6.85 -3.57 3.66
C PHE A 72 -7.66 -2.31 3.39
N ILE A 73 -8.59 -2.37 2.44
CA ILE A 73 -9.44 -1.24 2.07
C ILE A 73 -10.27 -0.76 3.26
N CYS A 74 -10.88 -1.67 4.02
CA CYS A 74 -11.67 -1.32 5.20
C CYS A 74 -10.83 -0.58 6.26
N ILE A 75 -9.61 -1.06 6.55
CA ILE A 75 -8.73 -0.43 7.53
C ILE A 75 -8.26 0.93 7.03
N VAL A 76 -7.81 1.02 5.77
CA VAL A 76 -7.34 2.29 5.18
C VAL A 76 -8.45 3.35 5.22
N ILE A 77 -9.67 3.00 4.82
CA ILE A 77 -10.81 3.92 4.86
C ILE A 77 -11.10 4.33 6.31
N GLY A 78 -11.14 3.39 7.24
CA GLY A 78 -11.41 3.66 8.65
C GLY A 78 -10.38 4.62 9.26
N VAL A 79 -9.09 4.34 9.10
CA VAL A 79 -8.00 5.19 9.61
C VAL A 79 -8.00 6.56 8.92
N TYR A 80 -8.22 6.60 7.59
CA TYR A 80 -8.30 7.86 6.85
C TYR A 80 -9.45 8.75 7.34
N LEU A 81 -10.63 8.19 7.57
CA LEU A 81 -11.79 8.95 8.06
C LEU A 81 -11.55 9.49 9.47
N LEU A 82 -10.97 8.68 10.36
CA LEU A 82 -10.58 9.12 11.71
C LEU A 82 -9.54 10.24 11.64
N GLY A 83 -8.49 10.08 10.84
CA GLY A 83 -7.48 11.11 10.65
C GLY A 83 -8.02 12.40 10.05
N LYS A 84 -8.92 12.30 9.08
CA LYS A 84 -9.58 13.48 8.49
C LYS A 84 -10.43 14.23 9.52
N ALA A 85 -11.14 13.49 10.38
CA ALA A 85 -11.91 14.11 11.46
C ALA A 85 -11.00 14.86 12.44
N LEU A 86 -9.87 14.25 12.86
CA LEU A 86 -8.87 14.88 13.72
C LEU A 86 -8.21 16.09 13.04
N THR A 87 -7.86 15.97 11.77
CA THR A 87 -7.22 17.04 10.99
C THR A 87 -8.10 18.28 10.89
N LYS A 88 -9.43 18.11 10.80
CA LYS A 88 -10.38 19.24 10.73
C LYS A 88 -10.29 20.13 11.97
N VAL A 89 -9.98 19.56 13.13
CA VAL A 89 -9.82 20.30 14.40
C VAL A 89 -8.48 21.03 14.43
N VAL A 90 -7.41 20.40 13.92
CA VAL A 90 -6.03 20.93 14.00
C VAL A 90 -5.70 21.86 12.84
N SER A 91 -6.38 21.76 11.70
CA SER A 91 -6.08 22.54 10.48
C SER A 91 -6.27 24.06 10.66
N MET A 92 -7.03 24.49 11.66
CA MET A 92 -7.16 25.92 11.99
C MET A 92 -5.83 26.55 12.48
N ILE A 93 -4.87 25.73 12.92
CA ILE A 93 -3.61 26.20 13.51
C ILE A 93 -2.45 26.14 12.50
N LEU A 94 -2.53 25.30 11.47
CA LEU A 94 -1.42 24.98 10.54
C LEU A 94 -1.63 25.54 9.12
N LEU A 95 -2.01 26.79 8.99
CA LEU A 95 -2.29 27.45 7.70
C LEU A 95 -1.03 27.97 6.97
N GLY A 96 0.17 27.55 7.34
CA GLY A 96 1.42 28.04 6.77
C GLY A 96 1.86 27.37 5.46
N GLY A 97 2.69 28.07 4.66
CA GLY A 97 3.31 27.56 3.43
C GLY A 97 4.15 26.30 3.66
N ILE A 98 4.82 26.20 4.82
CA ILE A 98 5.61 25.04 5.23
C ILE A 98 4.75 23.77 5.29
N ASN A 99 3.53 23.85 5.82
CA ASN A 99 2.58 22.74 5.88
C ASN A 99 2.28 22.17 4.47
N LYS A 100 2.16 23.03 3.48
CA LYS A 100 1.89 22.65 2.09
C LYS A 100 3.10 22.01 1.42
N ILE A 101 4.29 22.61 1.60
CA ILE A 101 5.54 22.09 1.03
C ILE A 101 5.83 20.69 1.60
N LEU A 102 5.78 20.53 2.91
CA LEU A 102 5.96 19.23 3.55
C LEU A 102 4.88 18.23 3.10
N GLY A 103 3.62 18.67 2.98
CA GLY A 103 2.57 17.87 2.40
C GLY A 103 2.91 17.34 1.01
N GLY A 104 3.50 18.17 0.15
CA GLY A 104 3.99 17.78 -1.17
C GLY A 104 5.04 16.67 -1.11
N PHE A 105 6.06 16.82 -0.25
CA PHE A 105 7.08 15.79 -0.04
C PHE A 105 6.49 14.46 0.46
N PHE A 106 5.62 14.52 1.45
CA PHE A 106 4.93 13.31 1.94
C PHE A 106 3.99 12.71 0.90
N GLY A 107 3.44 13.52 0.01
CA GLY A 107 2.66 13.06 -1.13
C GLY A 107 3.48 12.22 -2.12
N ILE A 108 4.72 12.64 -2.44
CA ILE A 108 5.66 11.84 -3.24
C ILE A 108 6.01 10.55 -2.52
N LEU A 109 6.38 10.64 -1.23
CA LEU A 109 6.76 9.49 -0.41
C LEU A 109 5.64 8.44 -0.41
N LYS A 110 4.40 8.86 -0.24
CA LYS A 110 3.22 7.99 -0.29
C LYS A 110 3.11 7.24 -1.62
N ILE A 111 3.27 7.93 -2.74
CA ILE A 111 3.24 7.30 -4.06
C ILE A 111 4.38 6.28 -4.19
N GLY A 112 5.58 6.62 -3.72
CA GLY A 112 6.71 5.70 -3.67
C GLY A 112 6.39 4.43 -2.87
N VAL A 113 5.84 4.57 -1.67
CA VAL A 113 5.41 3.43 -0.82
C VAL A 113 4.38 2.56 -1.55
N ILE A 114 3.36 3.17 -2.16
CA ILE A 114 2.31 2.43 -2.88
C ILE A 114 2.92 1.63 -4.03
N ILE A 115 3.76 2.26 -4.85
CA ILE A 115 4.39 1.60 -6.01
C ILE A 115 5.33 0.48 -5.54
N SER A 116 6.17 0.73 -4.52
CA SER A 116 7.09 -0.26 -3.97
C SER A 116 6.36 -1.50 -3.47
N VAL A 117 5.26 -1.32 -2.76
CA VAL A 117 4.44 -2.42 -2.26
C VAL A 117 3.76 -3.16 -3.41
N LEU A 118 3.23 -2.46 -4.41
CA LEU A 118 2.62 -3.08 -5.59
C LEU A 118 3.64 -3.91 -6.38
N ILE A 119 4.87 -3.42 -6.56
CA ILE A 119 5.95 -4.18 -7.21
C ILE A 119 6.26 -5.44 -6.39
N ALA A 120 6.48 -5.32 -5.08
CA ALA A 120 6.86 -6.43 -4.22
C ALA A 120 5.79 -7.54 -4.18
N TYR A 121 4.52 -7.17 -4.02
CA TYR A 121 3.41 -8.15 -4.07
C TYR A 121 3.18 -8.69 -5.48
N GLY A 122 3.26 -7.84 -6.50
CA GLY A 122 3.16 -8.26 -7.88
C GLY A 122 4.22 -9.29 -8.26
N GLN A 123 5.45 -9.11 -7.76
CA GLN A 123 6.53 -10.06 -7.96
C GLN A 123 6.30 -11.37 -7.19
N GLN A 124 5.80 -11.28 -5.96
CA GLN A 124 5.58 -12.46 -5.12
C GLN A 124 4.46 -13.38 -5.64
N TYR A 125 3.41 -12.82 -6.23
CA TYR A 125 2.22 -13.59 -6.62
C TYR A 125 2.07 -13.79 -8.12
N PHE A 126 2.62 -12.90 -8.96
CA PHE A 126 2.37 -12.87 -10.40
C PHE A 126 3.63 -12.83 -11.26
N ASN A 127 4.84 -12.80 -10.68
CA ASN A 127 6.11 -12.60 -11.40
C ASN A 127 6.02 -11.42 -12.39
N VAL A 128 5.43 -10.31 -11.95
CA VAL A 128 5.08 -9.16 -12.82
C VAL A 128 6.28 -8.64 -13.60
N LEU A 129 7.48 -8.69 -13.00
CA LEU A 129 8.71 -8.25 -13.69
C LEU A 129 9.10 -9.17 -14.85
N GLU A 130 8.77 -10.46 -14.79
CA GLU A 130 9.03 -11.42 -15.88
C GLU A 130 8.00 -11.28 -17.02
N MET A 131 6.80 -10.76 -16.73
CA MET A 131 5.75 -10.55 -17.73
C MET A 131 5.97 -9.29 -18.58
N LEU A 132 6.81 -8.36 -18.14
CA LEU A 132 7.08 -7.11 -18.80
C LEU A 132 8.37 -7.22 -19.62
N PRO A 133 8.50 -6.52 -20.78
CA PRO A 133 9.71 -6.55 -21.60
C PRO A 133 10.94 -6.11 -20.79
N LEU A 134 11.94 -6.98 -20.66
CA LEU A 134 13.18 -6.77 -19.91
C LEU A 134 13.83 -5.41 -20.22
N ALA A 135 13.81 -4.98 -21.49
CA ALA A 135 14.36 -3.71 -21.94
C ALA A 135 13.76 -2.47 -21.26
N VAL A 136 12.58 -2.57 -20.68
CA VAL A 136 11.89 -1.46 -20.01
C VAL A 136 12.39 -1.30 -18.58
N PHE A 137 12.80 -2.41 -17.94
CA PHE A 137 13.30 -2.46 -16.57
C PHE A 137 14.80 -2.19 -16.47
N GLU A 138 15.59 -2.80 -17.36
CA GLU A 138 17.06 -2.67 -17.36
C GLU A 138 17.54 -1.22 -17.48
N ASN A 139 16.75 -0.36 -18.12
CA ASN A 139 17.03 1.06 -18.31
C ASN A 139 16.37 1.99 -17.28
N SER A 140 15.65 1.45 -16.28
CA SER A 140 15.00 2.26 -15.27
C SER A 140 15.86 2.40 -14.02
N VAL A 141 16.21 3.62 -13.66
CA VAL A 141 17.00 3.95 -12.48
C VAL A 141 16.16 3.89 -11.21
N ALA A 142 14.85 4.06 -11.33
CA ALA A 142 13.94 4.17 -10.19
C ALA A 142 13.36 2.82 -9.71
N ILE A 143 13.28 1.82 -10.57
CA ILE A 143 12.64 0.54 -10.23
C ILE A 143 13.43 -0.25 -9.20
N ALA A 144 14.74 -0.38 -9.36
CA ALA A 144 15.57 -1.15 -8.43
C ALA A 144 15.43 -0.66 -6.97
N PRO A 145 15.60 0.65 -6.67
CA PRO A 145 15.41 1.13 -5.30
C PRO A 145 13.96 1.01 -4.80
N LEU A 146 12.96 1.11 -5.69
CA LEU A 146 11.56 0.92 -5.30
C LEU A 146 11.24 -0.55 -5.00
N GLU A 147 11.83 -1.48 -5.75
CA GLU A 147 11.70 -2.91 -5.51
C GLU A 147 12.39 -3.32 -4.20
N ASP A 148 13.61 -2.86 -3.96
CA ASP A 148 14.35 -3.14 -2.72
C ASP A 148 13.62 -2.57 -1.50
N PHE A 149 13.10 -1.36 -1.62
CA PHE A 149 12.30 -0.74 -0.57
C PHE A 149 10.97 -1.48 -0.37
N GLY A 150 10.32 -1.93 -1.42
CA GLY A 150 9.12 -2.74 -1.34
C GLY A 150 9.37 -4.10 -0.69
N ARG A 151 10.47 -4.77 -1.05
CA ARG A 151 10.89 -6.02 -0.40
C ARG A 151 11.18 -5.81 1.08
N PHE A 152 11.91 -4.76 1.43
CA PHE A 152 12.16 -4.40 2.84
C PHE A 152 10.85 -4.20 3.60
N LEU A 153 9.92 -3.41 3.06
CA LEU A 153 8.62 -3.21 3.68
C LEU A 153 7.86 -4.52 3.86
N VAL A 154 7.83 -5.35 2.82
CA VAL A 154 7.09 -6.63 2.87
C VAL A 154 7.77 -7.61 3.81
N GLN A 155 9.09 -7.75 3.79
CA GLN A 155 9.82 -8.75 4.56
C GLN A 155 10.00 -8.37 6.03
N GLU A 156 10.38 -7.12 6.31
CA GLU A 156 10.71 -6.68 7.66
C GLU A 156 9.50 -6.13 8.43
N VAL A 157 8.61 -5.41 7.72
CA VAL A 157 7.48 -4.76 8.37
C VAL A 157 6.22 -5.64 8.31
N PHE A 158 6.07 -6.44 7.26
CA PHE A 158 4.83 -7.15 6.97
C PHE A 158 4.93 -8.67 6.96
N VAL A 159 6.14 -9.29 7.03
CA VAL A 159 6.24 -10.74 7.10
C VAL A 159 5.79 -11.21 8.47
N SER A 160 4.65 -11.85 8.49
CA SER A 160 4.28 -12.77 9.54
C SER A 160 4.03 -14.15 8.93
N GLU A 161 4.34 -15.19 9.71
CA GLU A 161 4.27 -16.63 9.47
C GLU A 161 2.95 -17.18 8.90
N ASN A 162 2.11 -16.36 8.27
CA ASN A 162 0.67 -16.62 8.13
C ASN A 162 0.27 -17.55 6.97
N LEU A 163 1.08 -17.72 5.92
CA LEU A 163 0.70 -18.62 4.82
C LEU A 163 0.64 -20.09 5.26
N ASN A 164 1.55 -20.51 6.13
CA ASN A 164 1.55 -21.88 6.66
C ASN A 164 0.45 -22.09 7.70
N THR A 165 0.12 -21.06 8.46
CA THR A 165 -0.98 -21.08 9.44
C THR A 165 -2.33 -21.16 8.74
N ILE A 166 -2.48 -20.46 7.61
CA ILE A 166 -3.71 -20.47 6.81
C ILE A 166 -3.92 -21.82 6.15
N LYS A 167 -2.89 -22.40 5.51
CA LYS A 167 -2.98 -23.76 4.97
C LYS A 167 -3.38 -24.79 6.04
N ARG A 168 -2.86 -24.67 7.25
CA ARG A 168 -3.24 -25.54 8.38
C ARG A 168 -4.69 -25.35 8.84
N LEU A 169 -5.23 -24.13 8.79
CA LEU A 169 -6.62 -23.87 9.19
C LEU A 169 -7.63 -24.46 8.20
N PHE A 170 -7.31 -24.47 6.90
CA PHE A 170 -8.18 -24.99 5.85
C PHE A 170 -7.98 -26.48 5.59
N SER A 171 -6.86 -27.09 6.04
CA SER A 171 -6.62 -28.54 5.88
C SER A 171 -7.28 -29.39 6.97
N LYS A 172 -7.86 -28.78 8.01
CA LYS A 172 -8.52 -29.46 9.14
C LYS A 172 -10.06 -29.38 9.10
N GLY A 173 -10.64 -28.88 8.05
CA GLY A 173 -12.09 -28.85 7.81
C GLY A 173 -12.44 -29.63 6.53
#